data_eb184d35a4d6657fc6652df439c1730e
#
_entry.id   eb184d35a4d6657fc6652df439c1730e
#
_cell.length_a   1.000
_cell.length_b   1.000
_cell.length_c   1.000
_cell.angle_alpha   90.00
_cell.angle_beta   90.00
_cell.angle_gamma   90.00
#
_symmetry.space_group_name_H-M   'P 1'
#
loop_
_entity.id
_entity.type
_entity.pdbx_description
1 polymer ?
#
loop_
_entity_poly.entity_id
_entity_poly.type
_entity_poly.pdbx_seq_one_letter_code
_entity_poly.pdbx_strand_id
1 'polypeptide(L)'
;MLVTAYYGNLPKALLFEKDPEKKKALYGQIMHDDKGRYTNAMYSMMRTILKIMAEQKPTHMMFAFDQTRDTFRREKYPDYKGNRGDTPEPLKEQFENMEKLLKELGFVVMYDNSFEADDIVGSVATRFEKEIPSYIITKDHDYLQLVSDYTRVWLIQTKQETAEELQNKYGAEYGWNKKLTSLPDKAFEVTPDLCLKEYGVRPEQIPDLKGIQGDTSDNIPGVKGVSSAAIPLLAKYDTVEGIYAAIDEAGDDKALKALAGSWKEELGITRSPMKPLVEYRDMAFLSKELAQIRRDFPVPEDLQDYALKFDSEKAKELFKEYGFKSLLEKL
;
A
#
# COMPACT_ATOMS: atom_id res chain seq x y z
N MET A 1 -5.23 -2.80 -5.69
CA MET A 1 -5.36 -3.09 -7.13
C MET A 1 -6.73 -2.68 -7.71
N LEU A 2 -7.87 -3.13 -7.16
CA LEU A 2 -9.21 -2.88 -7.71
C LEU A 2 -9.55 -1.39 -7.82
N VAL A 3 -9.32 -0.59 -6.77
CA VAL A 3 -9.53 0.88 -6.77
C VAL A 3 -8.74 1.55 -7.91
N THR A 4 -7.48 1.16 -8.07
CA THR A 4 -6.63 1.69 -9.15
C THR A 4 -7.17 1.33 -10.53
N ALA A 5 -7.62 0.09 -10.69
CA ALA A 5 -8.20 -0.40 -11.93
C ALA A 5 -9.52 0.34 -12.23
N TYR A 6 -10.32 0.64 -11.21
CA TYR A 6 -11.55 1.42 -11.37
C TYR A 6 -11.27 2.81 -11.94
N TYR A 7 -10.51 3.62 -11.22
CA TYR A 7 -10.23 5.01 -11.65
C TYR A 7 -9.40 5.09 -12.92
N GLY A 8 -8.50 4.14 -13.15
CA GLY A 8 -7.68 4.08 -14.38
C GLY A 8 -8.45 3.74 -15.65
N ASN A 9 -9.67 3.19 -15.52
CA ASN A 9 -10.51 2.77 -16.64
C ASN A 9 -11.88 3.48 -16.66
N LEU A 10 -12.01 4.60 -15.94
CA LEU A 10 -13.22 5.41 -16.02
C LEU A 10 -13.25 6.25 -17.32
N PRO A 11 -14.43 6.45 -17.90
CA PRO A 11 -14.64 7.46 -18.94
C PRO A 11 -14.16 8.83 -18.48
N LYS A 12 -13.49 9.59 -19.35
CA LYS A 12 -12.96 10.91 -19.02
C LYS A 12 -14.02 11.87 -18.48
N ALA A 13 -15.22 11.83 -19.07
CA ALA A 13 -16.35 12.66 -18.61
C ALA A 13 -16.66 12.41 -17.11
N LEU A 14 -16.64 11.16 -16.69
CA LEU A 14 -16.94 10.76 -15.32
C LEU A 14 -15.76 11.04 -14.37
N LEU A 15 -14.54 10.90 -14.86
CA LEU A 15 -13.32 11.16 -14.06
C LEU A 15 -13.21 12.64 -13.66
N PHE A 16 -13.59 13.57 -14.54
CA PHE A 16 -13.46 15.02 -14.33
C PHE A 16 -14.74 15.69 -13.82
N GLU A 17 -15.90 15.00 -13.80
CA GLU A 17 -17.14 15.55 -13.25
C GLU A 17 -17.02 15.71 -11.72
N LYS A 18 -17.30 16.92 -11.25
CA LYS A 18 -17.22 17.27 -9.82
C LYS A 18 -18.58 17.27 -9.12
N ASP A 19 -19.64 17.49 -9.89
CA ASP A 19 -21.00 17.49 -9.35
C ASP A 19 -21.46 16.04 -9.11
N PRO A 20 -21.81 15.66 -7.86
CA PRO A 20 -22.19 14.29 -7.53
C PRO A 20 -23.38 13.76 -8.32
N GLU A 21 -24.40 14.60 -8.56
CA GLU A 21 -25.62 14.15 -9.27
C GLU A 21 -25.36 13.98 -10.77
N LYS A 22 -24.59 14.89 -11.38
CA LYS A 22 -24.13 14.72 -12.76
C LYS A 22 -23.24 13.52 -12.92
N LYS A 23 -22.39 13.25 -11.93
CA LYS A 23 -21.51 12.09 -11.91
C LYS A 23 -22.30 10.79 -11.89
N LYS A 24 -23.35 10.69 -11.05
CA LYS A 24 -24.26 9.53 -11.03
C LYS A 24 -24.96 9.33 -12.38
N ALA A 25 -25.41 10.40 -13.03
CA ALA A 25 -26.05 10.32 -14.34
C ALA A 25 -25.13 9.74 -15.44
N LEU A 26 -23.80 9.80 -15.23
CA LEU A 26 -22.81 9.25 -16.15
C LEU A 26 -22.44 7.78 -15.86
N TYR A 27 -22.93 7.16 -14.78
CA TYR A 27 -22.56 5.78 -14.41
C TYR A 27 -22.89 4.77 -15.51
N GLY A 28 -23.92 5.00 -16.31
CA GLY A 28 -24.23 4.15 -17.48
C GLY A 28 -23.15 4.09 -18.54
N GLN A 29 -22.13 4.98 -18.51
CA GLN A 29 -20.97 4.95 -19.40
C GLN A 29 -19.85 4.04 -18.89
N ILE A 30 -19.91 3.58 -17.64
CA ILE A 30 -18.93 2.64 -17.08
C ILE A 30 -19.16 1.28 -17.75
N MET A 31 -18.08 0.58 -18.08
CA MET A 31 -18.15 -0.78 -18.61
C MET A 31 -19.00 -1.68 -17.70
N HIS A 32 -19.98 -2.36 -18.27
CA HIS A 32 -20.88 -3.28 -17.60
C HIS A 32 -21.14 -4.52 -18.47
N ASP A 33 -21.59 -5.58 -17.83
CA ASP A 33 -22.00 -6.82 -18.51
C ASP A 33 -23.46 -6.74 -19.02
N ASP A 34 -23.92 -7.82 -19.63
CA ASP A 34 -25.28 -7.92 -20.18
C ASP A 34 -26.39 -7.91 -19.09
N LYS A 35 -26.01 -8.09 -17.82
CA LYS A 35 -26.91 -8.00 -16.65
C LYS A 35 -26.88 -6.61 -16.00
N GLY A 36 -26.07 -5.68 -16.54
CA GLY A 36 -25.91 -4.32 -16.02
C GLY A 36 -24.96 -4.19 -14.84
N ARG A 37 -24.20 -5.24 -14.48
CA ARG A 37 -23.20 -5.20 -13.41
C ARG A 37 -21.95 -4.45 -13.90
N TYR A 38 -21.43 -3.54 -13.11
CA TYR A 38 -20.20 -2.80 -13.45
C TYR A 38 -18.97 -3.71 -13.44
N THR A 39 -18.12 -3.60 -14.45
CA THR A 39 -17.04 -4.57 -14.69
C THR A 39 -15.69 -3.97 -15.07
N ASN A 40 -15.55 -2.65 -15.24
CA ASN A 40 -14.31 -2.01 -15.69
C ASN A 40 -13.09 -2.32 -14.80
N ALA A 41 -13.26 -2.30 -13.49
CA ALA A 41 -12.20 -2.60 -12.52
C ALA A 41 -11.90 -4.10 -12.46
N MET A 42 -12.96 -4.92 -12.43
CA MET A 42 -12.85 -6.38 -12.41
C MET A 42 -12.10 -6.91 -13.63
N TYR A 43 -12.50 -6.46 -14.83
CA TYR A 43 -11.83 -6.81 -16.07
C TYR A 43 -10.34 -6.47 -16.04
N SER A 44 -10.02 -5.25 -15.63
CA SER A 44 -8.63 -4.79 -15.62
C SER A 44 -7.79 -5.52 -14.57
N MET A 45 -8.35 -5.79 -13.39
CA MET A 45 -7.69 -6.56 -12.35
C MET A 45 -7.46 -8.01 -12.78
N MET A 46 -8.47 -8.68 -13.36
CA MET A 46 -8.32 -10.05 -13.88
C MET A 46 -7.28 -10.13 -15.00
N ARG A 47 -7.25 -9.17 -15.90
CA ARG A 47 -6.21 -9.09 -16.93
C ARG A 47 -4.80 -9.06 -16.33
N THR A 48 -4.61 -8.31 -15.26
CA THR A 48 -3.33 -8.23 -14.55
C THR A 48 -3.01 -9.54 -13.83
N ILE A 49 -3.98 -10.16 -13.17
CA ILE A 49 -3.81 -11.44 -12.48
C ILE A 49 -3.38 -12.53 -13.48
N LEU A 50 -4.10 -12.67 -14.60
CA LEU A 50 -3.74 -13.65 -15.63
C LEU A 50 -2.34 -13.41 -16.21
N LYS A 51 -1.95 -12.15 -16.39
CA LYS A 51 -0.58 -11.80 -16.82
C LYS A 51 0.46 -12.24 -15.80
N ILE A 52 0.24 -11.98 -14.51
CA ILE A 52 1.14 -12.40 -13.44
C ILE A 52 1.24 -13.93 -13.41
N MET A 53 0.12 -14.64 -13.48
CA MET A 53 0.11 -16.10 -13.50
C MET A 53 0.90 -16.67 -14.68
N ALA A 54 0.72 -16.11 -15.87
CA ALA A 54 1.40 -16.58 -17.07
C ALA A 54 2.92 -16.33 -17.05
N GLU A 55 3.34 -15.16 -16.58
CA GLU A 55 4.73 -14.72 -16.66
C GLU A 55 5.54 -15.08 -15.41
N GLN A 56 4.96 -15.02 -14.21
CA GLN A 56 5.65 -15.27 -12.95
C GLN A 56 5.42 -16.66 -12.38
N LYS A 57 4.34 -17.34 -12.80
CA LYS A 57 3.99 -18.69 -12.39
C LYS A 57 4.02 -18.89 -10.86
N PRO A 58 3.29 -18.04 -10.09
CA PRO A 58 3.27 -18.16 -8.65
C PRO A 58 2.69 -19.51 -8.24
N THR A 59 3.25 -20.12 -7.20
CA THR A 59 2.75 -21.36 -6.62
C THR A 59 1.62 -21.11 -5.62
N HIS A 60 1.63 -19.94 -5.00
CA HIS A 60 0.67 -19.50 -3.99
C HIS A 60 0.20 -18.10 -4.34
N MET A 61 -1.06 -17.78 -4.07
CA MET A 61 -1.61 -16.46 -4.32
C MET A 61 -2.80 -16.20 -3.41
N MET A 62 -2.80 -15.04 -2.77
CA MET A 62 -3.92 -14.57 -1.95
C MET A 62 -4.29 -13.13 -2.26
N PHE A 63 -5.52 -12.78 -1.94
CA PHE A 63 -6.06 -11.43 -2.03
C PHE A 63 -6.62 -11.03 -0.68
N ALA A 64 -6.24 -9.85 -0.18
CA ALA A 64 -6.82 -9.26 1.01
C ALA A 64 -7.72 -8.09 0.65
N PHE A 65 -8.87 -8.00 1.31
CA PHE A 65 -9.85 -6.93 1.12
C PHE A 65 -10.16 -6.24 2.44
N ASP A 66 -10.31 -4.91 2.40
CA ASP A 66 -10.88 -4.14 3.49
C ASP A 66 -12.40 -4.34 3.52
N GLN A 67 -12.94 -4.79 4.65
CA GLN A 67 -14.39 -4.97 4.82
C GLN A 67 -15.06 -3.73 5.41
N THR A 68 -14.37 -3.03 6.32
CA THR A 68 -14.90 -1.89 7.05
C THR A 68 -13.86 -0.80 7.17
N ARG A 69 -14.32 0.41 7.51
CA ARG A 69 -13.44 1.51 7.93
C ARG A 69 -13.28 1.58 9.45
N ASP A 70 -14.09 0.84 10.19
CA ASP A 70 -14.14 0.88 11.65
C ASP A 70 -13.19 -0.18 12.23
N THR A 71 -11.90 0.10 12.14
CA THR A 71 -10.81 -0.72 12.67
C THR A 71 -10.26 -0.10 13.96
N PHE A 72 -9.37 -0.83 14.66
CA PHE A 72 -8.72 -0.35 15.88
C PHE A 72 -8.02 1.02 15.68
N ARG A 73 -7.55 1.32 14.44
CA ARG A 73 -6.93 2.62 14.14
C ARG A 73 -7.93 3.76 14.28
N ARG A 74 -9.16 3.55 13.82
CA ARG A 74 -10.22 4.55 13.94
C ARG A 74 -10.77 4.67 15.37
N GLU A 75 -10.76 3.59 16.14
CA GLU A 75 -11.07 3.64 17.57
C GLU A 75 -10.07 4.50 18.35
N LYS A 76 -8.76 4.40 18.00
CA LYS A 76 -7.70 5.19 18.63
C LYS A 76 -7.67 6.64 18.14
N TYR A 77 -7.94 6.84 16.85
CA TYR A 77 -7.93 8.15 16.21
C TYR A 77 -9.13 8.27 15.24
N PRO A 78 -10.24 8.85 15.68
CA PRO A 78 -11.48 8.93 14.89
C PRO A 78 -11.33 9.59 13.52
N ASP A 79 -10.35 10.50 13.37
CA ASP A 79 -10.06 11.18 12.12
C ASP A 79 -9.20 10.35 11.15
N TYR A 80 -8.74 9.15 11.54
CA TYR A 80 -7.98 8.26 10.67
C TYR A 80 -8.77 7.95 9.39
N LYS A 81 -8.15 8.19 8.22
CA LYS A 81 -8.78 8.09 6.89
C LYS A 81 -10.08 8.92 6.75
N GLY A 82 -10.29 9.93 7.65
CA GLY A 82 -11.48 10.78 7.66
C GLY A 82 -11.59 11.72 6.45
N ASN A 83 -10.48 12.00 5.78
CA ASN A 83 -10.42 12.77 4.54
C ASN A 83 -10.83 11.97 3.29
N ARG A 84 -11.03 10.65 3.41
CA ARG A 84 -11.48 9.79 2.30
C ARG A 84 -12.99 9.91 2.10
N GLY A 85 -13.42 10.31 0.91
CA GLY A 85 -14.83 10.35 0.54
C GLY A 85 -15.48 8.97 0.51
N ASP A 86 -16.79 8.94 0.28
CA ASP A 86 -17.53 7.68 0.12
C ASP A 86 -17.09 6.93 -1.13
N THR A 87 -17.04 5.61 -1.01
CA THR A 87 -16.78 4.75 -2.15
C THR A 87 -17.94 4.84 -3.14
N PRO A 88 -17.71 5.17 -4.42
CA PRO A 88 -18.77 5.22 -5.42
C PRO A 88 -19.53 3.89 -5.53
N GLU A 89 -20.84 3.95 -5.74
CA GLU A 89 -21.71 2.77 -5.86
C GLU A 89 -21.18 1.75 -6.88
N PRO A 90 -20.79 2.16 -8.12
CA PRO A 90 -20.23 1.21 -9.08
C PRO A 90 -18.94 0.53 -8.65
N LEU A 91 -18.20 1.12 -7.72
CA LEU A 91 -17.00 0.50 -7.16
C LEU A 91 -17.33 -0.44 -6.01
N LYS A 92 -18.31 -0.10 -5.16
CA LYS A 92 -18.80 -1.00 -4.09
C LYS A 92 -19.27 -2.32 -4.68
N GLU A 93 -20.13 -2.26 -5.69
CA GLU A 93 -20.63 -3.44 -6.41
C GLU A 93 -19.46 -4.29 -6.96
N GLN A 94 -18.44 -3.66 -7.51
CA GLN A 94 -17.30 -4.38 -8.05
C GLN A 94 -16.40 -4.99 -6.99
N PHE A 95 -16.35 -4.46 -5.77
CA PHE A 95 -15.67 -5.14 -4.65
C PHE A 95 -16.33 -6.47 -4.33
N GLU A 96 -17.66 -6.47 -4.15
CA GLU A 96 -18.43 -7.69 -3.84
C GLU A 96 -18.32 -8.73 -4.96
N ASN A 97 -18.52 -8.30 -6.20
CA ASN A 97 -18.45 -9.19 -7.36
C ASN A 97 -17.02 -9.72 -7.61
N MET A 98 -15.98 -8.92 -7.34
CA MET A 98 -14.58 -9.35 -7.51
C MET A 98 -14.19 -10.37 -6.45
N GLU A 99 -14.58 -10.16 -5.20
CA GLU A 99 -14.37 -11.11 -4.12
C GLU A 99 -14.99 -12.47 -4.45
N LYS A 100 -16.26 -12.46 -4.89
CA LYS A 100 -16.96 -13.67 -5.33
C LYS A 100 -16.26 -14.34 -6.50
N LEU A 101 -15.92 -13.58 -7.54
CA LEU A 101 -15.22 -14.10 -8.72
C LEU A 101 -13.91 -14.77 -8.35
N LEU A 102 -13.08 -14.14 -7.51
CA LEU A 102 -11.81 -14.72 -7.08
C LEU A 102 -11.98 -16.05 -6.33
N LYS A 103 -12.96 -16.10 -5.39
CA LYS A 103 -13.27 -17.34 -4.65
C LYS A 103 -13.74 -18.44 -5.59
N GLU A 104 -14.63 -18.15 -6.53
CA GLU A 104 -15.12 -19.12 -7.50
C GLU A 104 -14.03 -19.62 -8.46
N LEU A 105 -13.00 -18.81 -8.72
CA LEU A 105 -11.83 -19.20 -9.51
C LEU A 105 -10.78 -19.97 -8.71
N GLY A 106 -11.01 -20.23 -7.43
CA GLY A 106 -10.09 -21.00 -6.56
C GLY A 106 -8.94 -20.19 -5.96
N PHE A 107 -9.02 -18.86 -5.97
CA PHE A 107 -8.06 -18.02 -5.24
C PHE A 107 -8.40 -17.92 -3.76
N VAL A 108 -7.37 -17.78 -2.93
CA VAL A 108 -7.53 -17.48 -1.51
C VAL A 108 -7.89 -16.00 -1.36
N VAL A 109 -9.01 -15.73 -0.69
CA VAL A 109 -9.49 -14.39 -0.41
C VAL A 109 -9.69 -14.23 1.08
N MET A 110 -9.04 -13.25 1.67
CA MET A 110 -9.06 -12.96 3.10
C MET A 110 -9.58 -11.57 3.38
N TYR A 111 -10.31 -11.43 4.47
CA TYR A 111 -10.81 -10.15 5.01
C TYR A 111 -11.17 -10.33 6.48
N ASP A 112 -11.27 -9.22 7.18
CA ASP A 112 -11.68 -9.16 8.59
C ASP A 112 -12.38 -7.85 8.89
N ASN A 113 -13.16 -7.81 9.98
CA ASN A 113 -13.86 -6.60 10.43
C ASN A 113 -13.04 -5.71 11.38
N SER A 114 -11.96 -6.24 11.94
CA SER A 114 -11.11 -5.54 12.92
C SER A 114 -9.73 -5.21 12.38
N PHE A 115 -9.26 -5.96 11.39
CA PHE A 115 -7.99 -5.78 10.73
C PHE A 115 -8.16 -5.22 9.32
N GLU A 116 -7.24 -4.37 8.89
CA GLU A 116 -7.19 -3.88 7.52
C GLU A 116 -6.50 -4.91 6.61
N ALA A 117 -6.70 -4.79 5.30
CA ALA A 117 -6.09 -5.69 4.32
C ALA A 117 -4.55 -5.75 4.42
N ASP A 118 -3.92 -4.64 4.78
CA ASP A 118 -2.47 -4.54 4.96
C ASP A 118 -1.97 -5.33 6.18
N ASP A 119 -2.74 -5.36 7.29
CA ASP A 119 -2.45 -6.17 8.48
C ASP A 119 -2.51 -7.67 8.15
N ILE A 120 -3.51 -8.08 7.36
CA ILE A 120 -3.64 -9.47 6.89
C ILE A 120 -2.43 -9.86 6.03
N VAL A 121 -2.10 -9.03 5.03
CA VAL A 121 -0.95 -9.27 4.15
C VAL A 121 0.37 -9.29 4.93
N GLY A 122 0.55 -8.35 5.87
CA GLY A 122 1.72 -8.29 6.73
C GLY A 122 1.88 -9.54 7.60
N SER A 123 0.77 -10.04 8.13
CA SER A 123 0.75 -11.27 8.95
C SER A 123 1.10 -12.51 8.12
N VAL A 124 0.51 -12.67 6.93
CA VAL A 124 0.83 -13.79 6.03
C VAL A 124 2.28 -13.73 5.57
N ALA A 125 2.75 -12.58 5.09
CA ALA A 125 4.13 -12.42 4.65
C ALA A 125 5.13 -12.75 5.76
N THR A 126 4.88 -12.27 6.99
CA THR A 126 5.73 -12.54 8.16
C THR A 126 5.69 -14.02 8.57
N ARG A 127 4.52 -14.65 8.55
CA ARG A 127 4.35 -16.07 8.94
C ARG A 127 5.17 -16.99 8.06
N PHE A 128 5.21 -16.74 6.75
CA PHE A 128 5.89 -17.61 5.79
C PHE A 128 7.24 -17.08 5.30
N GLU A 129 7.77 -16.03 5.90
CA GLU A 129 9.00 -15.34 5.47
C GLU A 129 10.19 -16.29 5.25
N LYS A 130 10.33 -17.34 6.11
CA LYS A 130 11.42 -18.30 6.04
C LYS A 130 11.12 -19.53 5.18
N GLU A 131 9.90 -19.67 4.70
CA GLU A 131 9.45 -20.83 3.95
C GLU A 131 9.41 -20.56 2.44
N ILE A 132 8.97 -19.36 2.05
CA ILE A 132 8.82 -18.97 0.66
C ILE A 132 9.02 -17.47 0.46
N PRO A 133 9.67 -17.02 -0.62
CA PRO A 133 9.74 -15.59 -0.93
C PRO A 133 8.35 -15.03 -1.28
N SER A 134 8.03 -13.86 -0.73
CA SER A 134 6.76 -13.18 -0.92
C SER A 134 6.91 -11.94 -1.79
N TYR A 135 5.93 -11.71 -2.67
CA TYR A 135 5.85 -10.53 -3.54
C TYR A 135 4.52 -9.83 -3.32
N ILE A 136 4.55 -8.64 -2.72
CA ILE A 136 3.36 -7.83 -2.43
C ILE A 136 3.14 -6.85 -3.56
N ILE A 137 1.99 -6.93 -4.23
CA ILE A 137 1.65 -6.07 -5.37
C ILE A 137 0.70 -4.99 -4.91
N THR A 138 1.18 -3.75 -4.83
CA THR A 138 0.42 -2.64 -4.25
C THR A 138 0.79 -1.29 -4.88
N LYS A 139 -0.01 -0.26 -4.61
CA LYS A 139 0.33 1.16 -4.82
C LYS A 139 0.65 1.87 -3.50
N ASP A 140 0.40 1.19 -2.40
CA ASP A 140 0.48 1.77 -1.08
C ASP A 140 1.91 1.67 -0.54
N HIS A 141 2.47 2.82 -0.16
CA HIS A 141 3.82 2.91 0.38
C HIS A 141 3.92 2.38 1.83
N ASP A 142 2.79 2.15 2.50
CA ASP A 142 2.80 1.56 3.84
C ASP A 142 3.39 0.15 3.85
N TYR A 143 3.17 -0.59 2.77
CA TYR A 143 3.76 -1.91 2.59
C TYR A 143 5.29 -1.92 2.48
N LEU A 144 5.95 -0.77 2.29
CA LEU A 144 7.41 -0.69 2.30
C LEU A 144 8.02 -1.15 3.61
N GLN A 145 7.29 -1.01 4.73
CA GLN A 145 7.71 -1.53 6.04
C GLN A 145 7.80 -3.07 6.12
N LEU A 146 7.24 -3.77 5.13
CA LEU A 146 7.27 -5.24 5.05
C LEU A 146 8.42 -5.76 4.18
N VAL A 147 9.15 -4.87 3.51
CA VAL A 147 10.27 -5.26 2.66
C VAL A 147 11.40 -5.86 3.49
N SER A 148 11.87 -7.04 3.10
CA SER A 148 12.96 -7.78 3.75
C SER A 148 13.78 -8.54 2.71
N ASP A 149 14.71 -9.39 3.15
CA ASP A 149 15.42 -10.29 2.24
C ASP A 149 14.52 -11.35 1.60
N TYR A 150 13.35 -11.60 2.18
CA TYR A 150 12.38 -12.61 1.73
C TYR A 150 11.11 -12.00 1.14
N THR A 151 10.76 -10.78 1.52
CA THR A 151 9.56 -10.07 1.07
C THR A 151 9.93 -8.90 0.18
N ARG A 152 9.40 -8.85 -1.02
CA ARG A 152 9.54 -7.76 -1.98
C ARG A 152 8.21 -7.05 -2.18
N VAL A 153 8.24 -5.75 -2.38
CA VAL A 153 7.08 -4.98 -2.77
C VAL A 153 7.20 -4.61 -4.25
N TRP A 154 6.24 -5.03 -5.06
CA TRP A 154 6.06 -4.53 -6.42
C TRP A 154 5.16 -3.31 -6.36
N LEU A 155 5.79 -2.15 -6.29
CA LEU A 155 5.13 -0.86 -6.11
C LEU A 155 4.69 -0.30 -7.46
N ILE A 156 3.37 -0.24 -7.68
CA ILE A 156 2.77 0.24 -8.92
C ILE A 156 2.79 1.77 -8.94
N GLN A 157 3.37 2.37 -9.97
CA GLN A 157 3.35 3.81 -10.18
C GLN A 157 2.07 4.27 -10.87
N THR A 158 1.59 5.44 -10.46
CA THR A 158 0.38 6.02 -11.06
C THR A 158 0.67 6.57 -12.46
N LYS A 159 1.82 7.23 -12.61
CA LYS A 159 2.22 7.89 -13.86
C LYS A 159 3.29 7.07 -14.57
N GLN A 160 3.23 7.06 -15.88
CA GLN A 160 4.23 6.40 -16.72
C GLN A 160 5.59 7.08 -16.57
N GLU A 161 5.61 8.42 -16.51
CA GLU A 161 6.82 9.21 -16.38
C GLU A 161 7.61 8.85 -15.13
N THR A 162 6.92 8.69 -13.98
CA THR A 162 7.57 8.28 -12.72
C THR A 162 8.16 6.87 -12.80
N ALA A 163 7.46 5.94 -13.46
CA ALA A 163 8.00 4.60 -13.67
C ALA A 163 9.24 4.62 -14.57
N GLU A 164 9.26 5.45 -15.60
CA GLU A 164 10.40 5.63 -16.50
C GLU A 164 11.59 6.31 -15.79
N GLU A 165 11.34 7.33 -14.96
CA GLU A 165 12.37 7.98 -14.13
C GLU A 165 13.05 6.98 -13.19
N LEU A 166 12.28 6.16 -12.47
CA LEU A 166 12.80 5.13 -11.59
C LEU A 166 13.58 4.06 -12.37
N GLN A 167 13.07 3.64 -13.52
CA GLN A 167 13.76 2.71 -14.41
C GLN A 167 15.09 3.27 -14.89
N ASN A 168 15.15 4.54 -15.27
CA ASN A 168 16.37 5.20 -15.72
C ASN A 168 17.38 5.38 -14.57
N LYS A 169 16.88 5.66 -13.35
CA LYS A 169 17.70 5.89 -12.17
C LYS A 169 18.32 4.61 -11.63
N TYR A 170 17.55 3.52 -11.61
CA TYR A 170 17.90 2.30 -10.89
C TYR A 170 17.98 1.04 -11.75
N GLY A 171 17.39 1.06 -12.95
CA GLY A 171 17.22 -0.15 -13.76
C GLY A 171 18.52 -0.89 -14.08
N ALA A 172 19.61 -0.15 -14.34
CA ALA A 172 20.91 -0.76 -14.61
C ALA A 172 21.51 -1.39 -13.35
N GLU A 173 21.41 -0.72 -12.20
CA GLU A 173 21.96 -1.18 -10.93
C GLU A 173 21.27 -2.45 -10.42
N TYR A 174 19.91 -2.48 -10.49
CA TYR A 174 19.11 -3.61 -10.01
C TYR A 174 18.82 -4.64 -11.10
N GLY A 175 19.42 -4.50 -12.27
CA GLY A 175 19.23 -5.44 -13.38
C GLY A 175 17.79 -5.48 -13.93
N TRP A 176 17.03 -4.40 -13.74
CA TRP A 176 15.67 -4.32 -14.26
C TRP A 176 15.72 -4.23 -15.78
N ASN A 177 15.13 -5.20 -16.42
CA ASN A 177 14.89 -5.14 -17.86
C ASN A 177 13.40 -4.98 -18.13
N LYS A 178 13.05 -4.62 -19.36
CA LYS A 178 11.64 -4.41 -19.75
C LYS A 178 10.73 -5.61 -19.45
N LYS A 179 11.28 -6.83 -19.35
CA LYS A 179 10.52 -8.02 -19.02
C LYS A 179 10.24 -8.13 -17.52
N LEU A 180 11.20 -7.76 -16.65
CA LEU A 180 11.01 -7.77 -15.19
C LEU A 180 10.11 -6.62 -14.74
N THR A 181 10.20 -5.45 -15.36
CA THR A 181 9.36 -4.29 -15.06
C THR A 181 7.98 -4.34 -15.70
N SER A 182 7.67 -5.40 -16.44
CA SER A 182 6.37 -5.54 -17.12
C SER A 182 5.24 -6.03 -16.20
N LEU A 183 5.49 -6.30 -14.91
CA LEU A 183 4.52 -7.00 -14.08
C LEU A 183 4.35 -6.43 -12.69
N PRO A 184 3.18 -5.92 -12.42
CA PRO A 184 2.20 -5.34 -13.33
C PRO A 184 2.76 -4.11 -14.04
N ASP A 185 2.13 -3.64 -15.10
CA ASP A 185 2.57 -2.45 -15.83
C ASP A 185 2.86 -1.29 -14.84
N LYS A 186 3.99 -0.59 -15.02
CA LYS A 186 4.48 0.50 -14.16
C LYS A 186 4.87 0.08 -12.74
N ALA A 187 5.02 -1.19 -12.44
CA ALA A 187 5.56 -1.62 -11.16
C ALA A 187 7.09 -1.66 -11.19
N PHE A 188 7.70 -1.45 -10.02
CA PHE A 188 9.09 -1.74 -9.79
C PHE A 188 9.26 -2.48 -8.47
N GLU A 189 10.28 -3.32 -8.39
CA GLU A 189 10.55 -4.13 -7.21
C GLU A 189 11.35 -3.34 -6.18
N VAL A 190 10.81 -3.22 -4.98
CA VAL A 190 11.50 -2.58 -3.86
C VAL A 190 12.19 -3.63 -3.02
N THR A 191 13.50 -3.47 -2.89
CA THR A 191 14.39 -4.21 -1.99
C THR A 191 14.74 -3.35 -0.78
N PRO A 192 15.31 -3.91 0.33
CA PRO A 192 15.75 -3.11 1.47
C PRO A 192 16.72 -1.98 1.08
N ASP A 193 17.69 -2.26 0.22
CA ASP A 193 18.66 -1.29 -0.26
C ASP A 193 18.00 -0.18 -1.10
N LEU A 194 17.09 -0.54 -2.00
CA LEU A 194 16.36 0.44 -2.80
C LEU A 194 15.43 1.30 -1.93
N CYS A 195 14.82 0.71 -0.88
CA CYS A 195 14.01 1.46 0.07
C CYS A 195 14.85 2.57 0.73
N LEU A 196 16.02 2.24 1.22
CA LEU A 196 16.93 3.22 1.81
C LEU A 196 17.38 4.29 0.80
N LYS A 197 17.73 3.91 -0.43
CA LYS A 197 18.20 4.83 -1.48
C LYS A 197 17.11 5.80 -1.96
N GLU A 198 15.89 5.33 -2.13
CA GLU A 198 14.81 6.14 -2.71
C GLU A 198 14.03 6.92 -1.65
N TYR A 199 13.79 6.31 -0.47
CA TYR A 199 12.98 6.92 0.58
C TYR A 199 13.79 7.49 1.75
N GLY A 200 15.10 7.24 1.77
CA GLY A 200 16.02 7.76 2.79
C GLY A 200 15.93 7.07 4.15
N VAL A 201 15.15 6.00 4.26
CA VAL A 201 14.96 5.20 5.47
C VAL A 201 14.95 3.71 5.13
N ARG A 202 15.31 2.87 6.10
CA ARG A 202 15.16 1.42 5.97
C ARG A 202 13.68 1.03 6.06
N PRO A 203 13.28 -0.16 5.55
CA PRO A 203 11.90 -0.65 5.62
C PRO A 203 11.28 -0.56 7.01
N GLU A 204 11.97 -1.03 8.02
CA GLU A 204 11.49 -1.03 9.41
C GLU A 204 11.29 0.36 9.99
N GLN A 205 11.90 1.40 9.40
CA GLN A 205 11.76 2.80 9.80
C GLN A 205 10.57 3.54 9.14
N ILE A 206 9.84 2.92 8.22
CA ILE A 206 8.69 3.54 7.56
C ILE A 206 7.63 4.00 8.56
N PRO A 207 7.23 3.20 9.59
CA PRO A 207 6.31 3.68 10.62
C PRO A 207 6.87 4.85 11.43
N ASP A 208 8.17 4.83 11.74
CA ASP A 208 8.85 5.93 12.43
C ASP A 208 8.85 7.22 11.60
N LEU A 209 9.12 7.09 10.30
CA LEU A 209 9.07 8.20 9.37
C LEU A 209 7.68 8.85 9.37
N LYS A 210 6.62 8.04 9.28
CA LYS A 210 5.23 8.51 9.34
C LYS A 210 4.85 9.04 10.73
N GLY A 211 5.45 8.49 11.79
CA GLY A 211 5.31 9.01 13.15
C GLY A 211 5.74 10.48 13.27
N ILE A 212 6.81 10.86 12.58
CA ILE A 212 7.32 12.24 12.56
C ILE A 212 6.68 13.08 11.44
N GLN A 213 6.67 12.59 10.19
CA GLN A 213 6.20 13.37 9.03
C GLN A 213 4.68 13.45 8.95
N GLY A 214 3.97 12.48 9.53
CA GLY A 214 2.57 12.24 9.26
C GLY A 214 2.34 11.56 7.92
N ASP A 215 1.07 11.31 7.61
CA ASP A 215 0.61 10.84 6.30
C ASP A 215 -0.72 11.51 5.94
N THR A 216 -0.68 12.37 4.95
CA THR A 216 -1.88 13.09 4.49
C THR A 216 -2.89 12.18 3.80
N SER A 217 -2.46 11.05 3.21
CA SER A 217 -3.37 10.11 2.53
C SER A 217 -4.28 9.39 3.52
N ASP A 218 -3.76 9.10 4.71
CA ASP A 218 -4.45 8.40 5.80
C ASP A 218 -4.87 9.33 6.94
N ASN A 219 -4.65 10.63 6.74
CA ASN A 219 -4.93 11.65 7.75
C ASN A 219 -4.19 11.39 9.08
N ILE A 220 -2.96 10.89 8.99
CA ILE A 220 -2.06 10.70 10.14
C ILE A 220 -1.32 12.02 10.37
N PRO A 221 -1.42 12.63 11.57
CA PRO A 221 -0.97 14.00 11.79
C PRO A 221 0.55 14.18 11.85
N GLY A 222 1.29 13.23 12.40
CA GLY A 222 2.72 13.38 12.66
C GLY A 222 3.05 14.52 13.61
N VAL A 223 4.29 15.01 13.54
CA VAL A 223 4.78 16.18 14.29
C VAL A 223 4.75 17.41 13.40
N LYS A 224 3.86 18.34 13.70
CA LYS A 224 3.63 19.51 12.86
C LYS A 224 4.90 20.33 12.62
N GLY A 225 5.28 20.49 11.35
CA GLY A 225 6.41 21.34 10.93
C GLY A 225 7.79 20.71 11.07
N VAL A 226 7.88 19.38 11.21
CA VAL A 226 9.14 18.62 11.41
C VAL A 226 9.48 17.71 10.20
N SER A 227 8.68 17.66 9.15
CA SER A 227 8.82 16.66 8.08
C SER A 227 10.23 16.59 7.46
N SER A 228 10.90 17.71 7.21
CA SER A 228 12.25 17.76 6.64
C SER A 228 13.36 17.25 7.57
N ALA A 229 13.11 17.22 8.89
CA ALA A 229 14.07 16.74 9.87
C ALA A 229 13.93 15.24 10.18
N ALA A 230 12.84 14.61 9.75
CA ALA A 230 12.55 13.20 10.09
C ALA A 230 13.66 12.25 9.63
N ILE A 231 14.02 12.29 8.35
CA ILE A 231 15.04 11.40 7.79
C ILE A 231 16.42 11.58 8.46
N PRO A 232 16.98 12.79 8.61
CA PRO A 232 18.23 12.97 9.32
C PRO A 232 18.19 12.51 10.79
N LEU A 233 17.07 12.73 11.48
CA LEU A 233 16.92 12.27 12.86
C LEU A 233 16.85 10.75 12.94
N LEU A 234 16.11 10.09 12.07
CA LEU A 234 16.02 8.62 12.01
C LEU A 234 17.36 7.98 11.59
N ALA A 235 18.12 8.64 10.71
CA ALA A 235 19.46 8.17 10.37
C ALA A 235 20.40 8.16 11.59
N LYS A 236 20.24 9.11 12.53
CA LYS A 236 21.06 9.22 13.74
C LYS A 236 20.55 8.39 14.92
N TYR A 237 19.25 8.39 15.15
CA TYR A 237 18.62 7.83 16.35
C TYR A 237 17.83 6.56 16.11
N ASP A 238 17.74 6.11 14.88
CA ASP A 238 17.11 4.90 14.41
C ASP A 238 15.58 4.90 14.48
N THR A 239 14.98 5.25 15.61
CA THR A 239 13.54 5.20 15.84
C THR A 239 13.00 6.49 16.47
N VAL A 240 11.68 6.64 16.47
CA VAL A 240 11.00 7.72 17.23
C VAL A 240 11.39 7.64 18.71
N GLU A 241 11.43 6.45 19.28
CA GLU A 241 11.86 6.22 20.67
C GLU A 241 13.29 6.71 20.92
N GLY A 242 14.20 6.44 19.98
CA GLY A 242 15.60 6.89 20.06
C GLY A 242 15.73 8.41 20.01
N ILE A 243 14.92 9.09 19.17
CA ILE A 243 14.86 10.55 19.12
C ILE A 243 14.42 11.11 20.47
N TYR A 244 13.34 10.56 21.07
CA TYR A 244 12.81 11.04 22.34
C TYR A 244 13.69 10.66 23.52
N ALA A 245 14.41 9.53 23.48
CA ALA A 245 15.40 9.19 24.49
C ALA A 245 16.53 10.25 24.56
N ALA A 246 17.01 10.71 23.40
CA ALA A 246 18.02 11.78 23.34
C ALA A 246 17.49 13.13 23.87
N ILE A 247 16.20 13.43 23.65
CA ILE A 247 15.53 14.62 24.20
C ILE A 247 15.43 14.50 25.73
N ASP A 248 15.00 13.34 26.24
CA ASP A 248 14.84 13.08 27.68
C ASP A 248 16.20 13.11 28.42
N GLU A 249 17.25 12.59 27.80
CA GLU A 249 18.62 12.61 28.35
C GLU A 249 19.17 14.04 28.48
N ALA A 250 18.80 14.94 27.56
CA ALA A 250 19.19 16.35 27.66
C ALA A 250 18.61 17.04 28.91
N GLY A 251 17.39 16.74 29.31
CA GLY A 251 16.79 17.03 30.59
C GLY A 251 16.39 18.49 30.84
N ASP A 252 17.27 19.47 30.56
CA ASP A 252 16.98 20.88 30.80
C ASP A 252 17.02 21.74 29.52
N ASP A 253 16.50 22.96 29.61
CA ASP A 253 16.41 23.89 28.48
C ASP A 253 17.77 24.23 27.84
N LYS A 254 18.86 24.25 28.65
CA LYS A 254 20.20 24.56 28.17
C LYS A 254 20.75 23.40 27.33
N ALA A 255 20.60 22.19 27.82
CA ALA A 255 21.01 20.99 27.13
C ALA A 255 20.15 20.71 25.88
N LEU A 256 18.84 20.97 25.92
CA LEU A 256 17.95 20.91 24.75
C LEU A 256 18.39 21.89 23.66
N LYS A 257 18.80 23.11 24.03
CA LYS A 257 19.36 24.08 23.06
C LYS A 257 20.67 23.60 22.47
N ALA A 258 21.55 23.00 23.28
CA ALA A 258 22.80 22.40 22.82
C ALA A 258 22.54 21.23 21.85
N LEU A 259 21.61 20.33 22.18
CA LEU A 259 21.19 19.22 21.34
C LEU A 259 20.59 19.72 20.00
N ALA A 260 19.74 20.74 20.04
CA ALA A 260 19.22 21.35 18.83
C ALA A 260 20.32 22.01 17.97
N GLY A 261 21.37 22.55 18.60
CA GLY A 261 22.56 23.07 17.93
C GLY A 261 23.34 21.95 17.22
N SER A 262 23.58 20.83 17.90
CA SER A 262 24.27 19.69 17.30
C SER A 262 23.49 19.10 16.10
N TRP A 263 22.16 19.03 16.16
CA TRP A 263 21.35 18.60 15.04
C TRP A 263 21.49 19.53 13.82
N LYS A 264 21.63 20.82 14.06
CA LYS A 264 21.88 21.77 12.96
C LYS A 264 23.25 21.55 12.32
N GLU A 265 24.28 21.37 13.13
CA GLU A 265 25.66 21.24 12.67
C GLU A 265 25.96 19.88 12.04
N GLU A 266 25.54 18.80 12.70
CA GLU A 266 25.86 17.43 12.31
C GLU A 266 24.89 16.86 11.26
N LEU A 267 23.59 17.20 11.36
CA LEU A 267 22.54 16.64 10.52
C LEU A 267 22.06 17.61 9.42
N GLY A 268 22.58 18.84 9.39
CA GLY A 268 22.17 19.85 8.41
C GLY A 268 20.73 20.33 8.57
N ILE A 269 20.14 20.15 9.76
CA ILE A 269 18.74 20.55 10.02
C ILE A 269 18.69 22.07 10.19
N THR A 270 18.23 22.78 9.18
CA THR A 270 18.25 24.26 9.15
C THR A 270 17.25 24.89 10.13
N ARG A 271 16.06 24.29 10.29
CA ARG A 271 15.03 24.74 11.23
C ARG A 271 14.95 23.75 12.39
N SER A 272 15.25 24.22 13.61
CA SER A 272 15.20 23.35 14.79
C SER A 272 13.83 22.68 14.97
N PRO A 273 13.76 21.34 15.03
CA PRO A 273 12.55 20.58 15.28
C PRO A 273 12.25 20.43 16.78
N MET A 274 13.13 20.90 17.67
CA MET A 274 13.08 20.60 19.09
C MET A 274 11.74 20.98 19.74
N LYS A 275 11.30 22.23 19.55
CA LYS A 275 10.05 22.70 20.17
C LYS A 275 8.84 21.86 19.72
N PRO A 276 8.57 21.68 18.42
CA PRO A 276 7.44 20.83 18.00
C PRO A 276 7.61 19.36 18.40
N LEU A 277 8.82 18.79 18.43
CA LEU A 277 9.01 17.42 18.94
C LEU A 277 8.59 17.29 20.39
N VAL A 278 8.98 18.24 21.26
CA VAL A 278 8.56 18.23 22.67
C VAL A 278 7.04 18.45 22.80
N GLU A 279 6.47 19.39 22.04
CA GLU A 279 5.06 19.75 22.11
C GLU A 279 4.12 18.64 21.61
N TYR A 280 4.50 17.94 20.54
CA TYR A 280 3.67 16.93 19.86
C TYR A 280 4.16 15.50 20.09
N ARG A 281 4.84 15.21 21.22
CA ARG A 281 5.41 13.91 21.54
C ARG A 281 4.39 12.77 21.42
N ASP A 282 3.27 12.90 22.12
CA ASP A 282 2.23 11.87 22.11
C ASP A 282 1.65 11.63 20.70
N MET A 283 1.60 12.71 19.90
CA MET A 283 1.14 12.62 18.53
C MET A 283 2.13 11.86 17.63
N ALA A 284 3.43 11.98 17.88
CA ALA A 284 4.45 11.23 17.15
C ALA A 284 4.27 9.70 17.38
N PHE A 285 4.11 9.30 18.63
CA PHE A 285 3.88 7.89 18.97
C PHE A 285 2.56 7.36 18.45
N LEU A 286 1.48 8.12 18.60
CA LEU A 286 0.18 7.76 18.03
C LEU A 286 0.27 7.61 16.50
N SER A 287 0.91 8.55 15.82
CA SER A 287 1.08 8.50 14.36
C SER A 287 1.91 7.31 13.90
N LYS A 288 2.99 6.97 14.63
CA LYS A 288 3.75 5.75 14.38
C LYS A 288 2.88 4.51 14.53
N GLU A 289 2.08 4.43 15.61
CA GLU A 289 1.20 3.29 15.85
C GLU A 289 0.12 3.15 14.76
N LEU A 290 -0.47 4.26 14.31
CA LEU A 290 -1.45 4.26 13.23
C LEU A 290 -0.85 3.82 11.88
N ALA A 291 0.42 4.16 11.63
CA ALA A 291 1.14 3.79 10.41
C ALA A 291 1.67 2.34 10.45
N GLN A 292 1.75 1.73 11.63
CA GLN A 292 2.29 0.38 11.79
C GLN A 292 1.32 -0.66 11.24
N ILE A 293 1.77 -1.46 10.28
CA ILE A 293 1.07 -2.67 9.84
C ILE A 293 1.23 -3.72 10.93
N ARG A 294 0.11 -4.24 11.42
CA ARG A 294 0.10 -5.36 12.38
C ARG A 294 0.49 -6.65 11.68
N ARG A 295 1.15 -7.54 12.44
CA ARG A 295 1.64 -8.83 11.92
C ARG A 295 1.16 -10.00 12.78
N ASP A 296 0.08 -9.77 13.53
CA ASP A 296 -0.49 -10.69 14.51
C ASP A 296 -1.94 -11.10 14.18
N PHE A 297 -2.40 -10.84 12.96
CA PHE A 297 -3.66 -11.40 12.48
C PHE A 297 -3.57 -12.93 12.45
N PRO A 298 -4.55 -13.66 12.98
CA PRO A 298 -4.54 -15.13 12.97
C PRO A 298 -4.70 -15.64 11.54
N VAL A 299 -3.60 -16.12 10.97
CA VAL A 299 -3.55 -16.68 9.61
C VAL A 299 -3.53 -18.20 9.66
N PRO A 300 -4.08 -18.91 8.64
CA PRO A 300 -3.84 -20.33 8.44
C PRO A 300 -2.33 -20.64 8.45
N GLU A 301 -1.93 -21.66 9.21
CA GLU A 301 -0.52 -21.96 9.45
C GLU A 301 0.11 -22.84 8.36
N ASP A 302 -0.71 -23.56 7.59
CA ASP A 302 -0.24 -24.40 6.49
C ASP A 302 -0.10 -23.58 5.21
N LEU A 303 1.10 -23.53 4.65
CA LEU A 303 1.34 -22.87 3.37
C LEU A 303 0.45 -23.40 2.25
N GLN A 304 0.06 -24.69 2.30
CA GLN A 304 -0.83 -25.32 1.33
C GLN A 304 -2.23 -24.71 1.28
N ASP A 305 -2.66 -24.02 2.35
CA ASP A 305 -3.94 -23.28 2.36
C ASP A 305 -3.93 -22.10 1.39
N TYR A 306 -2.75 -21.62 1.00
CA TYR A 306 -2.53 -20.53 0.04
C TYR A 306 -2.17 -21.01 -1.36
N ALA A 307 -2.09 -22.34 -1.58
CA ALA A 307 -1.75 -22.89 -2.88
C ALA A 307 -2.70 -22.41 -3.98
N LEU A 308 -2.14 -22.00 -5.11
CA LEU A 308 -2.91 -21.55 -6.26
C LEU A 308 -3.69 -22.72 -6.88
N LYS A 309 -5.01 -22.66 -6.79
CA LYS A 309 -5.95 -23.69 -7.29
C LYS A 309 -6.84 -23.13 -8.40
N PHE A 310 -6.25 -22.42 -9.34
CA PHE A 310 -6.99 -21.74 -10.40
C PHE A 310 -7.72 -22.73 -11.31
N ASP A 311 -9.06 -22.59 -11.38
CA ASP A 311 -9.93 -23.39 -12.23
C ASP A 311 -10.16 -22.70 -13.58
N SER A 312 -9.45 -23.15 -14.62
CA SER A 312 -9.53 -22.58 -15.97
C SER A 312 -10.86 -22.86 -16.66
N GLU A 313 -11.52 -23.99 -16.40
CA GLU A 313 -12.84 -24.28 -16.98
C GLU A 313 -13.91 -23.38 -16.35
N LYS A 314 -13.86 -23.23 -15.02
CA LYS A 314 -14.72 -22.27 -14.33
C LYS A 314 -14.47 -20.84 -14.78
N ALA A 315 -13.21 -20.48 -15.03
CA ALA A 315 -12.85 -19.17 -15.58
C ALA A 315 -13.50 -18.92 -16.95
N LYS A 316 -13.55 -19.90 -17.85
CA LYS A 316 -14.23 -19.77 -19.14
C LYS A 316 -15.72 -19.47 -18.99
N GLU A 317 -16.39 -20.13 -18.04
CA GLU A 317 -17.82 -19.89 -17.75
C GLU A 317 -18.03 -18.46 -17.22
N LEU A 318 -17.31 -18.10 -16.16
CA LEU A 318 -17.45 -16.82 -15.49
C LEU A 318 -17.04 -15.63 -16.39
N PHE A 319 -15.99 -15.77 -17.20
CA PHE A 319 -15.59 -14.71 -18.13
C PHE A 319 -16.61 -14.49 -19.25
N LYS A 320 -17.31 -15.55 -19.69
CA LYS A 320 -18.45 -15.39 -20.59
C LYS A 320 -19.60 -14.67 -19.91
N GLU A 321 -19.91 -15.04 -18.66
CA GLU A 321 -20.97 -14.42 -17.87
C GLU A 321 -20.73 -12.93 -17.62
N TYR A 322 -19.50 -12.53 -17.28
CA TYR A 322 -19.11 -11.13 -17.05
C TYR A 322 -18.74 -10.36 -18.33
N GLY A 323 -18.88 -10.99 -19.52
CA GLY A 323 -18.56 -10.34 -20.79
C GLY A 323 -17.06 -10.12 -21.06
N PHE A 324 -16.18 -10.85 -20.37
CA PHE A 324 -14.71 -10.72 -20.49
C PHE A 324 -14.14 -11.48 -21.70
N LYS A 325 -14.72 -11.28 -22.87
CA LYS A 325 -14.43 -12.05 -24.10
C LYS A 325 -12.93 -12.13 -24.42
N SER A 326 -12.20 -11.03 -24.33
CA SER A 326 -10.76 -10.99 -24.64
C SER A 326 -9.86 -11.65 -23.58
N LEU A 327 -10.39 -11.95 -22.38
CA LEU A 327 -9.65 -12.73 -21.37
C LEU A 327 -9.76 -14.24 -21.63
N LEU A 328 -10.76 -14.69 -22.39
CA LEU A 328 -10.89 -16.10 -22.77
C LEU A 328 -9.70 -16.59 -23.61
N GLU A 329 -9.08 -15.72 -24.40
CA GLU A 329 -7.90 -16.02 -25.21
C GLU A 329 -6.61 -16.15 -24.37
N LYS A 330 -6.68 -15.81 -23.09
CA LYS A 330 -5.53 -15.82 -22.15
C LYS A 330 -5.57 -16.99 -21.17
N LEU A 331 -6.62 -17.80 -21.23
CA LEU A 331 -6.77 -19.02 -20.45
C LEU A 331 -6.14 -20.20 -21.21
#